data_581a2a239189007d5456033534c6e3e2
#
_entry.id   581a2a239189007d5456033534c6e3e2
#
_cell.length_a   1.000
_cell.length_b   1.000
_cell.length_c   1.000
_cell.angle_alpha   90.00
_cell.angle_beta   90.00
_cell.angle_gamma   90.00
#
_symmetry.space_group_name_H-M   'P 1'
#
loop_
_entity.id
_entity.type
_entity.pdbx_description
1 polymer ?
#
loop_
_entity_poly.entity_id
_entity_poly.type
_entity_poly.pdbx_seq_one_letter_code
_entity_poly.pdbx_strand_id
1 'polypeptide(L)'
;MKVFIIAEAGVNHNGSMKLAKKLIDVAVESGADAVKFQTFKAENLVSKNTEKAEYQKKTTTASESQFDMIKKLELDIETHKELITYCLEKEIMFLSTPFDHDSINLLGDLGLEIFKIPSGEITNLPYLRHIGSLKKQVI
;
A
#
# COMPACT_ATOMS: atom_id res chain seq x y z
N MET A 1 2.47 -24.72 -15.21
CA MET A 1 2.23 -23.97 -13.96
C MET A 1 2.17 -22.50 -14.36
N LYS A 2 1.05 -21.79 -14.09
CA LYS A 2 0.92 -20.36 -14.39
C LYS A 2 1.62 -19.57 -13.27
N VAL A 3 2.49 -18.63 -13.61
CA VAL A 3 3.09 -17.69 -12.65
C VAL A 3 2.07 -16.62 -12.33
N PHE A 4 1.89 -16.30 -11.03
CA PHE A 4 1.04 -15.21 -10.58
C PHE A 4 1.86 -13.91 -10.57
N ILE A 5 1.46 -12.94 -11.38
CA ILE A 5 2.18 -11.69 -11.58
C ILE A 5 1.50 -10.55 -10.82
N ILE A 6 2.24 -9.89 -9.95
CA ILE A 6 1.79 -8.75 -9.17
C ILE A 6 2.47 -7.49 -9.69
N ALA A 7 1.68 -6.55 -10.24
CA ALA A 7 2.16 -5.23 -10.59
C ALA A 7 2.28 -4.34 -9.34
N GLU A 8 3.45 -3.75 -9.12
CA GLU A 8 3.68 -2.86 -7.97
C GLU A 8 3.29 -1.42 -8.30
N ALA A 9 2.13 -0.98 -7.86
CA ALA A 9 1.71 0.42 -7.92
C ALA A 9 2.36 1.23 -6.77
N GLY A 10 2.50 0.62 -5.60
CA GLY A 10 3.11 1.23 -4.42
C GLY A 10 2.43 2.53 -4.03
N VAL A 11 3.23 3.60 -3.88
CA VAL A 11 2.76 4.97 -3.62
C VAL A 11 2.88 5.89 -4.84
N ASN A 12 3.10 5.34 -6.04
CA ASN A 12 3.31 6.12 -7.27
C ASN A 12 2.05 6.89 -7.73
N HIS A 13 0.92 6.70 -7.05
CA HIS A 13 -0.28 7.51 -7.24
C HIS A 13 -0.12 8.96 -6.72
N ASN A 14 0.91 9.25 -5.92
CA ASN A 14 1.18 10.58 -5.36
C ASN A 14 -0.05 11.25 -4.72
N GLY A 15 -0.90 10.49 -4.04
CA GLY A 15 -2.13 10.97 -3.42
C GLY A 15 -3.28 11.25 -4.42
N SER A 16 -3.12 10.95 -5.70
CA SER A 16 -4.12 11.20 -6.75
C SER A 16 -4.90 9.94 -7.10
N MET A 17 -6.22 9.96 -6.88
CA MET A 17 -7.13 8.89 -7.31
C MET A 17 -7.04 8.63 -8.83
N LYS A 18 -6.93 9.71 -9.62
CA LYS A 18 -6.77 9.60 -11.08
C LYS A 18 -5.51 8.82 -11.47
N LEU A 19 -4.38 9.09 -10.80
CA LEU A 19 -3.14 8.36 -11.04
C LEU A 19 -3.23 6.93 -10.53
N ALA A 20 -3.86 6.68 -9.38
CA ALA A 20 -4.08 5.35 -8.85
C ALA A 20 -4.88 4.48 -9.83
N LYS A 21 -5.99 4.98 -10.38
CA LYS A 21 -6.76 4.28 -11.43
C LYS A 21 -5.95 4.04 -12.70
N LYS A 22 -5.13 5.01 -13.12
CA LYS A 22 -4.25 4.82 -14.27
C LYS A 22 -3.19 3.72 -14.04
N LEU A 23 -2.65 3.60 -12.83
CA LEU A 23 -1.75 2.50 -12.48
C LEU A 23 -2.46 1.13 -12.56
N ILE A 24 -3.73 1.06 -12.17
CA ILE A 24 -4.56 -0.13 -12.33
C ILE A 24 -4.74 -0.45 -13.82
N ASP A 25 -5.12 0.53 -14.65
CA ASP A 25 -5.28 0.34 -16.09
C ASP A 25 -4.02 -0.22 -16.74
N VAL A 26 -2.85 0.35 -16.42
CA VAL A 26 -1.55 -0.12 -16.94
C VAL A 26 -1.24 -1.55 -16.46
N ALA A 27 -1.56 -1.90 -15.21
CA ALA A 27 -1.39 -3.25 -14.70
C ALA A 27 -2.24 -4.26 -15.48
N VAL A 28 -3.50 -3.92 -15.77
CA VAL A 28 -4.42 -4.73 -16.62
C VAL A 28 -3.87 -4.88 -18.03
N GLU A 29 -3.49 -3.78 -18.68
CA GLU A 29 -2.92 -3.78 -20.04
C GLU A 29 -1.63 -4.62 -20.14
N SER A 30 -0.86 -4.68 -19.05
CA SER A 30 0.38 -5.48 -18.95
C SER A 30 0.12 -6.97 -18.65
N GLY A 31 -1.13 -7.37 -18.45
CA GLY A 31 -1.50 -8.76 -18.18
C GLY A 31 -1.13 -9.23 -16.76
N ALA A 32 -1.02 -8.32 -15.79
CA ALA A 32 -0.81 -8.69 -14.40
C ALA A 32 -2.06 -9.35 -13.80
N ASP A 33 -1.86 -10.30 -12.87
CA ASP A 33 -2.96 -10.97 -12.16
C ASP A 33 -3.45 -10.12 -10.97
N ALA A 34 -2.59 -9.27 -10.42
CA ALA A 34 -2.92 -8.35 -9.33
C ALA A 34 -2.17 -7.03 -9.45
N VAL A 35 -2.72 -5.98 -8.86
CA VAL A 35 -2.05 -4.69 -8.63
C VAL A 35 -1.91 -4.44 -7.14
N LYS A 36 -0.72 -4.02 -6.68
CA LYS A 36 -0.42 -3.89 -5.26
C LYS A 36 -0.06 -2.44 -4.89
N PHE A 37 -0.82 -1.91 -3.95
CA PHE A 37 -0.59 -0.61 -3.31
C PHE A 37 0.11 -0.74 -1.95
N GLN A 38 0.20 0.34 -1.22
CA GLN A 38 0.70 0.40 0.16
C GLN A 38 -0.33 1.07 1.04
N THR A 39 -0.54 0.52 2.25
CA THR A 39 -1.49 1.05 3.23
C THR A 39 -0.76 1.33 4.53
N PHE A 40 -0.86 2.56 5.01
CA PHE A 40 -0.21 3.00 6.23
C PHE A 40 -0.91 4.21 6.82
N LYS A 41 -0.65 4.46 8.11
CA LYS A 41 -0.92 5.71 8.80
C LYS A 41 0.40 6.43 9.02
N ALA A 42 0.53 7.65 8.51
CA ALA A 42 1.78 8.42 8.62
C ALA A 42 2.21 8.60 10.08
N GLU A 43 1.25 8.76 10.97
CA GLU A 43 1.45 8.88 12.42
C GLU A 43 2.10 7.64 13.04
N ASN A 44 1.89 6.46 12.45
CA ASN A 44 2.43 5.18 12.94
C ASN A 44 3.80 4.86 12.34
N LEU A 45 4.21 5.53 11.26
CA LEU A 45 5.47 5.25 10.55
C LEU A 45 6.61 6.18 10.94
N VAL A 46 6.33 7.46 11.12
CA VAL A 46 7.36 8.47 11.37
C VAL A 46 6.91 9.46 12.42
N SER A 47 7.87 9.93 13.25
CA SER A 47 7.60 11.05 14.13
C SER A 47 7.52 12.35 13.32
N LYS A 48 6.72 13.32 13.79
CA LYS A 48 6.51 14.62 13.12
C LYS A 48 7.80 15.39 12.85
N ASN A 49 8.85 15.13 13.63
CA ASN A 49 10.15 15.83 13.57
C ASN A 49 11.24 15.02 12.85
N THR A 50 10.90 13.91 12.18
CA THR A 50 11.89 13.10 11.46
C THR A 50 12.36 13.83 10.20
N GLU A 51 13.68 13.97 10.05
CA GLU A 51 14.27 14.52 8.83
C GLU A 51 14.16 13.55 7.66
N LYS A 52 14.05 14.11 6.46
CA LYS A 52 14.07 13.32 5.21
C LYS A 52 15.42 12.67 4.99
N ALA A 53 15.42 11.47 4.41
CA ALA A 53 16.65 10.85 3.93
C ALA A 53 17.26 11.65 2.77
N GLU A 54 18.59 11.56 2.58
CA GLU A 54 19.32 12.35 1.58
C GLU A 54 18.77 12.22 0.14
N TYR A 55 18.32 11.02 -0.26
CA TYR A 55 17.74 10.82 -1.59
C TYR A 55 16.36 11.49 -1.72
N GLN A 56 15.60 11.60 -0.64
CA GLN A 56 14.29 12.26 -0.62
C GLN A 56 14.43 13.79 -0.71
N LYS A 57 15.49 14.35 -0.14
CA LYS A 57 15.79 15.79 -0.22
C LYS A 57 16.04 16.24 -1.66
N LYS A 58 16.49 15.33 -2.54
CA LYS A 58 16.74 15.64 -3.96
C LYS A 58 15.50 15.66 -4.83
N THR A 59 14.42 15.00 -4.41
CA THR A 59 13.21 14.80 -5.22
C THR A 59 11.98 15.54 -4.68
N THR A 60 12.08 16.14 -3.50
CA THR A 60 10.98 16.87 -2.84
C THR A 60 11.43 18.24 -2.38
N THR A 61 10.48 19.16 -2.14
CA THR A 61 10.79 20.53 -1.66
C THR A 61 11.50 20.49 -0.31
N ALA A 62 12.54 21.32 -0.15
CA ALA A 62 13.38 21.36 1.05
C ALA A 62 12.63 21.75 2.35
N SER A 63 11.46 22.41 2.22
CA SER A 63 10.66 22.91 3.35
C SER A 63 9.63 21.91 3.88
N GLU A 64 9.40 20.78 3.19
CA GLU A 64 8.41 19.78 3.57
C GLU A 64 9.05 18.73 4.50
N SER A 65 8.41 18.40 5.63
CA SER A 65 8.88 17.33 6.51
C SER A 65 8.68 15.95 5.90
N GLN A 66 9.41 14.93 6.41
CA GLN A 66 9.17 13.54 6.01
C GLN A 66 7.72 13.10 6.32
N PHE A 67 7.20 13.57 7.45
CA PHE A 67 5.81 13.31 7.85
C PHE A 67 4.83 13.87 6.82
N ASP A 68 4.96 15.13 6.40
CA ASP A 68 4.05 15.76 5.44
C ASP A 68 4.11 15.07 4.08
N MET A 69 5.30 14.66 3.65
CA MET A 69 5.48 13.91 2.41
C MET A 69 4.74 12.57 2.46
N ILE A 70 4.92 11.80 3.55
CA ILE A 70 4.27 10.49 3.73
C ILE A 70 2.76 10.66 3.91
N LYS A 71 2.31 11.68 4.64
CA LYS A 71 0.88 11.95 4.88
C LYS A 71 0.11 12.19 3.58
N LYS A 72 0.69 12.84 2.59
CA LYS A 72 0.09 13.03 1.26
C LYS A 72 -0.10 11.73 0.46
N LEU A 73 0.66 10.70 0.80
CA LEU A 73 0.60 9.39 0.14
C LEU A 73 -0.32 8.40 0.86
N GLU A 74 -0.88 8.79 2.01
CA GLU A 74 -1.82 7.97 2.76
C GLU A 74 -3.14 7.84 2.00
N LEU A 75 -3.65 6.63 1.90
CA LEU A 75 -4.95 6.34 1.33
C LEU A 75 -5.96 6.12 2.46
N ASP A 76 -7.06 6.84 2.44
CA ASP A 76 -8.15 6.67 3.39
C ASP A 76 -9.05 5.47 3.03
N ILE A 77 -10.00 5.15 3.92
CA ILE A 77 -10.89 4.00 3.74
C ILE A 77 -11.77 4.13 2.49
N GLU A 78 -12.24 5.34 2.17
CA GLU A 78 -13.10 5.56 1.00
C GLU A 78 -12.31 5.41 -0.30
N THR A 79 -11.08 5.89 -0.31
CA THR A 79 -10.15 5.66 -1.42
C THR A 79 -9.88 4.17 -1.64
N HIS A 80 -9.65 3.39 -0.56
CA HIS A 80 -9.47 1.94 -0.69
C HIS A 80 -10.71 1.26 -1.29
N LYS A 81 -11.90 1.59 -0.81
CA LYS A 81 -13.15 1.04 -1.35
C LYS A 81 -13.32 1.35 -2.84
N GLU A 82 -13.02 2.58 -3.24
CA GLU A 82 -13.10 3.00 -4.64
C GLU A 82 -12.09 2.25 -5.52
N LEU A 83 -10.84 2.08 -5.05
CA LEU A 83 -9.82 1.32 -5.77
C LEU A 83 -10.16 -0.16 -5.87
N ILE A 84 -10.67 -0.78 -4.80
CA ILE A 84 -11.13 -2.18 -4.80
C ILE A 84 -12.26 -2.35 -5.81
N THR A 85 -13.27 -1.46 -5.80
CA THR A 85 -14.38 -1.49 -6.76
C THR A 85 -13.86 -1.36 -8.19
N TYR A 86 -12.95 -0.42 -8.43
CA TYR A 86 -12.36 -0.22 -9.75
C TYR A 86 -11.55 -1.45 -10.22
N CYS A 87 -10.80 -2.08 -9.34
CA CYS A 87 -10.11 -3.32 -9.66
C CYS A 87 -11.07 -4.46 -10.03
N LEU A 88 -12.21 -4.58 -9.32
CA LEU A 88 -13.25 -5.55 -9.65
C LEU A 88 -13.85 -5.29 -11.05
N GLU A 89 -14.15 -4.04 -11.40
CA GLU A 89 -14.63 -3.64 -12.73
C GLU A 89 -13.62 -3.95 -13.84
N LYS A 90 -12.33 -3.91 -13.52
CA LYS A 90 -11.22 -4.19 -14.44
C LYS A 90 -10.77 -5.67 -14.43
N GLU A 91 -11.42 -6.52 -13.64
CA GLU A 91 -11.09 -7.93 -13.51
C GLU A 91 -9.64 -8.22 -13.08
N ILE A 92 -9.06 -7.33 -12.24
CA ILE A 92 -7.74 -7.48 -11.65
C ILE A 92 -7.84 -7.55 -10.12
N MET A 93 -7.02 -8.37 -9.47
CA MET A 93 -7.01 -8.46 -8.01
C MET A 93 -6.38 -7.22 -7.38
N PHE A 94 -7.08 -6.60 -6.43
CA PHE A 94 -6.51 -5.56 -5.58
C PHE A 94 -5.71 -6.19 -4.45
N LEU A 95 -4.47 -5.75 -4.27
CA LEU A 95 -3.62 -6.07 -3.11
C LEU A 95 -3.07 -4.80 -2.49
N SER A 96 -2.76 -4.86 -1.20
CA SER A 96 -2.00 -3.81 -0.53
C SER A 96 -1.08 -4.39 0.54
N THR A 97 0.05 -3.72 0.75
CA THR A 97 0.98 -4.03 1.82
C THR A 97 0.66 -3.13 3.01
N PRO A 98 0.19 -3.67 4.16
CA PRO A 98 0.06 -2.88 5.37
C PRO A 98 1.43 -2.62 6.00
N PHE A 99 1.63 -1.44 6.60
CA PHE A 99 2.88 -1.09 7.30
C PHE A 99 2.67 -0.83 8.80
N ASP A 100 1.46 -0.98 9.30
CA ASP A 100 1.12 -0.81 10.72
C ASP A 100 -0.10 -1.64 11.08
N HIS A 101 -0.37 -1.77 12.39
CA HIS A 101 -1.47 -2.59 12.92
C HIS A 101 -2.87 -2.08 12.51
N ASP A 102 -3.06 -0.79 12.41
CA ASP A 102 -4.34 -0.19 11.98
C ASP A 102 -4.60 -0.51 10.51
N SER A 103 -3.55 -0.48 9.69
CA SER A 103 -3.60 -0.86 8.28
C SER A 103 -3.88 -2.35 8.08
N ILE A 104 -3.35 -3.24 8.95
CA ILE A 104 -3.69 -4.67 8.93
C ILE A 104 -5.19 -4.86 9.19
N ASN A 105 -5.73 -4.20 10.22
CA ASN A 105 -7.15 -4.26 10.55
C ASN A 105 -8.01 -3.72 9.40
N LEU A 106 -7.69 -2.54 8.88
CA LEU A 106 -8.40 -1.92 7.77
C LEU A 106 -8.50 -2.86 6.55
N LEU A 107 -7.38 -3.45 6.12
CA LEU A 107 -7.38 -4.34 4.98
C LEU A 107 -8.14 -5.65 5.26
N GLY A 108 -8.11 -6.14 6.50
CA GLY A 108 -8.92 -7.27 6.95
C GLY A 108 -10.41 -6.97 6.88
N ASP A 109 -10.84 -5.81 7.38
CA ASP A 109 -12.23 -5.35 7.38
C ASP A 109 -12.75 -5.08 5.94
N LEU A 110 -11.87 -4.69 5.04
CA LEU A 110 -12.16 -4.55 3.61
C LEU A 110 -12.21 -5.90 2.86
N GLY A 111 -11.96 -7.01 3.54
CA GLY A 111 -12.10 -8.36 3.01
C GLY A 111 -10.92 -8.86 2.17
N LEU A 112 -9.72 -8.33 2.34
CA LEU A 112 -8.55 -8.85 1.64
C LEU A 112 -8.23 -10.29 2.10
N GLU A 113 -7.97 -11.16 1.13
CA GLU A 113 -7.64 -12.57 1.38
C GLU A 113 -6.14 -12.85 1.33
N ILE A 114 -5.35 -11.92 0.79
CA ILE A 114 -3.90 -12.06 0.65
C ILE A 114 -3.22 -10.83 1.26
N PHE A 115 -2.29 -11.08 2.18
CA PHE A 115 -1.49 -10.05 2.84
C PHE A 115 -0.02 -10.14 2.42
N LYS A 116 0.54 -9.03 1.94
CA LYS A 116 1.96 -8.93 1.66
C LYS A 116 2.71 -8.43 2.90
N ILE A 117 3.70 -9.18 3.36
CA ILE A 117 4.60 -8.74 4.45
C ILE A 117 5.78 -7.98 3.82
N PRO A 118 5.98 -6.70 4.15
CA PRO A 118 7.12 -5.95 3.64
C PRO A 118 8.41 -6.44 4.29
N SER A 119 9.53 -6.36 3.57
CA SER A 119 10.84 -6.82 4.07
C SER A 119 11.27 -6.14 5.38
N GLY A 120 10.86 -4.89 5.60
CA GLY A 120 11.13 -4.17 6.85
C GLY A 120 10.46 -4.75 8.07
N GLU A 121 9.37 -5.51 7.90
CA GLU A 121 8.59 -6.10 9.01
C GLU A 121 8.93 -7.56 9.29
N ILE A 122 9.88 -8.16 8.59
CA ILE A 122 10.20 -9.60 8.74
C ILE A 122 10.76 -9.95 10.12
N THR A 123 11.30 -9.00 10.85
CA THR A 123 11.77 -9.15 12.23
C THR A 123 10.78 -8.62 13.28
N ASN A 124 9.68 -8.00 12.86
CA ASN A 124 8.64 -7.45 13.74
C ASN A 124 7.68 -8.55 14.17
N LEU A 125 8.03 -9.28 15.23
CA LEU A 125 7.24 -10.42 15.70
C LEU A 125 5.79 -10.06 16.09
N PRO A 126 5.49 -8.93 16.77
CA PRO A 126 4.11 -8.52 17.02
C PRO A 126 3.29 -8.34 15.74
N TYR A 127 3.87 -7.70 14.72
CA TYR A 127 3.25 -7.51 13.42
C TYR A 127 2.97 -8.86 12.71
N LEU A 128 3.95 -9.77 12.70
CA LEU A 128 3.81 -11.08 12.09
C LEU A 128 2.72 -11.92 12.79
N ARG A 129 2.66 -11.87 14.12
CA ARG A 129 1.61 -12.54 14.90
C ARG A 129 0.22 -11.97 14.59
N HIS A 130 0.11 -10.65 14.40
CA HIS A 130 -1.15 -10.01 14.07
C HIS A 130 -1.64 -10.48 12.69
N ILE A 131 -0.82 -10.43 11.65
CA ILE A 131 -1.19 -10.95 10.32
C ILE A 131 -1.53 -12.44 10.39
N GLY A 132 -0.72 -13.24 11.08
CA GLY A 132 -0.96 -14.67 11.25
C GLY A 132 -2.29 -15.00 11.94
N SER A 133 -2.76 -14.14 12.86
CA SER A 133 -4.05 -14.32 13.53
C SER A 133 -5.25 -14.19 12.60
N LEU A 134 -5.11 -13.49 11.47
CA LEU A 134 -6.17 -13.35 10.47
C LEU A 134 -6.42 -14.65 9.68
N LYS A 135 -5.49 -15.61 9.72
CA LYS A 135 -5.57 -16.90 8.99
C LYS A 135 -5.80 -16.73 7.48
N LYS A 136 -5.27 -15.67 6.89
CA LYS A 136 -5.31 -15.36 5.47
C LYS A 136 -4.03 -15.82 4.77
N GLN A 137 -4.02 -15.81 3.44
CA GLN A 137 -2.80 -16.05 2.67
C GLN A 137 -1.77 -14.93 2.90
N VAL A 138 -0.49 -15.31 2.85
CA VAL A 138 0.63 -14.38 3.07
C VAL A 138 1.68 -14.55 1.96
N ILE A 139 2.21 -13.42 1.49
CA ILE A 139 3.31 -13.33 0.53
C ILE A 139 4.51 -12.65 1.19
#